data_3a22d52420d8d6b9d6d454c86720ea5b
#
_entry.id   3a22d52420d8d6b9d6d454c86720ea5b
#
_cell.length_a   1.000
_cell.length_b   1.000
_cell.length_c   1.000
_cell.angle_alpha   90.00
_cell.angle_beta   90.00
_cell.angle_gamma   90.00
#
_symmetry.space_group_name_H-M   'P 1'
#
loop_
_entity.id
_entity.type
_entity.pdbx_description
1 polymer ?
#
loop_
_entity_poly.entity_id
_entity_poly.type
_entity_poly.pdbx_seq_one_letter_code
_entity_poly.pdbx_strand_id
1 'polypeptide(L)'
;MMRKLGLLSPKQQQFIKVVRQSGIKYANAVMHIPEADNSVEVLYTCHMLEHLDRHEAEHFLLEVRRVLVPNGVIRVALPDLRFHVENYLKDADADAFVESLYVTSPKADGVIDKLKFLLVGERHHLWMYDGQSLCRLLCKVGFGDPRVLEAGKTTIQSPGKLDLAERVPESVFVEAINL
;
A
#
# COMPACT_ATOMS: atom_id res chain seq x y z
N MET A 1 28.28 -5.52 -4.56
CA MET A 1 29.41 -4.58 -4.48
C MET A 1 29.53 -3.89 -3.12
N MET A 2 28.47 -3.26 -2.60
CA MET A 2 28.48 -2.55 -1.28
C MET A 2 28.81 -3.40 -0.04
N ARG A 3 28.55 -4.72 -0.07
CA ARG A 3 28.88 -5.64 1.04
C ARG A 3 30.38 -5.80 1.33
N LYS A 4 31.25 -5.49 0.33
CA LYS A 4 32.71 -5.57 0.48
C LYS A 4 33.35 -4.35 1.15
N LEU A 5 32.58 -3.25 1.34
CA LEU A 5 33.08 -1.97 1.83
C LEU A 5 32.75 -1.67 3.31
N GLY A 6 32.08 -2.59 4.02
CA GLY A 6 31.72 -2.38 5.44
C GLY A 6 30.73 -1.24 5.68
N LEU A 7 30.07 -0.74 4.62
CA LEU A 7 29.20 0.45 4.65
C LEU A 7 27.78 0.17 5.16
N LEU A 8 27.42 -1.10 5.40
CA LEU A 8 26.08 -1.48 5.84
C LEU A 8 26.07 -1.76 7.35
N SER A 9 25.12 -1.15 8.05
CA SER A 9 24.84 -1.45 9.45
C SER A 9 24.41 -2.91 9.65
N PRO A 10 24.54 -3.51 10.86
CA PRO A 10 24.07 -4.87 11.14
C PRO A 10 22.58 -5.07 10.79
N LYS A 11 21.72 -4.08 11.06
CA LYS A 11 20.28 -4.11 10.71
C LYS A 11 20.06 -4.19 9.20
N GLN A 12 20.80 -3.40 8.42
CA GLN A 12 20.74 -3.43 6.95
C GLN A 12 21.21 -4.76 6.37
N GLN A 13 22.27 -5.35 6.97
CA GLN A 13 22.76 -6.67 6.55
C GLN A 13 21.71 -7.76 6.83
N GLN A 14 21.09 -7.72 8.01
CA GLN A 14 20.01 -8.65 8.37
C GLN A 14 18.80 -8.48 7.45
N PHE A 15 18.37 -7.25 7.16
CA PHE A 15 17.31 -6.94 6.20
C PHE A 15 17.59 -7.56 4.83
N ILE A 16 18.78 -7.34 4.25
CA ILE A 16 19.19 -7.92 2.97
C ILE A 16 19.16 -9.45 3.01
N LYS A 17 19.55 -10.06 4.15
CA LYS A 17 19.50 -11.52 4.30
C LYS A 17 18.07 -12.02 4.27
N VAL A 18 17.16 -11.39 5.01
CA VAL A 18 15.72 -11.72 5.05
C VAL A 18 15.11 -11.56 3.65
N VAL A 19 15.32 -10.42 2.99
CA VAL A 19 14.81 -10.16 1.62
C VAL A 19 15.21 -11.26 0.64
N ARG A 20 16.47 -11.69 0.68
CA ARG A 20 16.97 -12.78 -0.19
C ARG A 20 16.36 -14.15 0.12
N GLN A 21 16.13 -14.43 1.40
CA GLN A 21 15.56 -15.70 1.84
C GLN A 21 14.06 -15.80 1.61
N SER A 22 13.36 -14.66 1.62
CA SER A 22 11.91 -14.57 1.47
C SER A 22 11.45 -14.48 0.00
N GLY A 23 12.35 -14.57 -0.98
CA GLY A 23 12.00 -14.48 -2.40
C GLY A 23 11.48 -13.12 -2.84
N ILE A 24 11.77 -12.03 -2.06
CA ILE A 24 11.34 -10.68 -2.39
C ILE A 24 11.97 -10.25 -3.71
N LYS A 25 11.13 -9.88 -4.68
CA LYS A 25 11.52 -9.34 -5.97
C LYS A 25 11.44 -7.81 -5.92
N TYR A 26 12.41 -7.12 -6.51
CA TYR A 26 12.29 -5.69 -6.73
C TYR A 26 11.53 -5.45 -8.03
N ALA A 27 10.45 -4.67 -7.95
CA ALA A 27 9.68 -4.24 -9.10
C ALA A 27 9.04 -2.87 -8.86
N ASN A 28 8.79 -2.12 -9.94
CA ASN A 28 7.85 -1.01 -9.91
C ASN A 28 6.46 -1.55 -10.25
N ALA A 29 5.66 -1.82 -9.23
CA ALA A 29 4.36 -2.46 -9.38
C ALA A 29 3.33 -1.61 -10.17
N VAL A 30 3.53 -0.29 -10.26
CA VAL A 30 2.73 0.59 -11.13
C VAL A 30 3.00 0.30 -12.61
N MET A 31 4.25 0.00 -12.94
CA MET A 31 4.66 -0.26 -14.33
C MET A 31 4.44 -1.71 -14.71
N HIS A 32 4.85 -2.65 -13.85
CA HIS A 32 4.75 -4.08 -14.12
C HIS A 32 4.94 -4.91 -12.86
N ILE A 33 3.99 -5.79 -12.57
CA ILE A 33 4.12 -6.83 -11.55
C ILE A 33 4.78 -8.05 -12.20
N PRO A 34 5.94 -8.56 -11.69
CA PRO A 34 6.73 -9.60 -12.35
C PRO A 34 6.12 -11.00 -12.15
N GLU A 35 4.84 -11.12 -12.45
CA GLU A 35 4.07 -12.36 -12.48
C GLU A 35 3.34 -12.47 -13.83
N ALA A 36 3.07 -13.69 -14.28
CA ALA A 36 2.36 -13.94 -15.53
C ALA A 36 0.89 -13.53 -15.44
N ASP A 37 0.25 -13.32 -16.59
CA ASP A 37 -1.18 -13.06 -16.66
C ASP A 37 -1.96 -14.24 -16.06
N ASN A 38 -3.01 -13.96 -15.28
CA ASN A 38 -3.88 -14.97 -14.69
C ASN A 38 -3.12 -16.07 -13.92
N SER A 39 -2.14 -15.70 -13.10
CA SER A 39 -1.28 -16.64 -12.37
C SER A 39 -1.38 -16.50 -10.84
N VAL A 40 -2.04 -15.48 -10.34
CA VAL A 40 -2.13 -15.15 -8.91
C VAL A 40 -3.57 -15.31 -8.44
N GLU A 41 -3.80 -16.09 -7.40
CA GLU A 41 -5.14 -16.28 -6.81
C GLU A 41 -5.51 -15.14 -5.86
N VAL A 42 -4.53 -14.63 -5.10
CA VAL A 42 -4.71 -13.58 -4.11
C VAL A 42 -3.57 -12.58 -4.21
N LEU A 43 -3.90 -11.31 -4.32
CA LEU A 43 -2.95 -10.21 -4.20
C LEU A 43 -3.30 -9.36 -2.97
N TYR A 44 -2.35 -9.22 -2.05
CA TYR A 44 -2.47 -8.36 -0.88
C TYR A 44 -1.54 -7.15 -1.01
N THR A 45 -2.09 -5.96 -0.83
CA THR A 45 -1.34 -4.71 -0.74
C THR A 45 -1.69 -3.99 0.55
N CYS A 46 -0.65 -3.52 1.26
CA CYS A 46 -0.79 -2.85 2.53
C CYS A 46 0.04 -1.59 2.57
N HIS A 47 -0.59 -0.47 2.91
CA HIS A 47 0.03 0.85 3.05
C HIS A 47 0.97 1.20 1.88
N MET A 48 0.44 1.09 0.65
CA MET A 48 1.17 1.39 -0.57
C MET A 48 0.37 2.31 -1.50
N LEU A 49 -0.96 2.10 -1.62
CA LEU A 49 -1.79 2.78 -2.60
C LEU A 49 -1.93 4.29 -2.30
N GLU A 50 -1.83 4.68 -1.03
CA GLU A 50 -1.84 6.07 -0.57
C GLU A 50 -0.61 6.87 -1.03
N HIS A 51 0.49 6.20 -1.38
CA HIS A 51 1.71 6.83 -1.90
C HIS A 51 1.70 6.99 -3.42
N LEU A 52 0.64 6.56 -4.09
CA LEU A 52 0.44 6.70 -5.52
C LEU A 52 -0.50 7.88 -5.81
N ASP A 53 -0.23 8.60 -6.90
CA ASP A 53 -1.24 9.52 -7.41
C ASP A 53 -2.43 8.74 -8.01
N ARG A 54 -3.50 9.44 -8.39
CA ARG A 54 -4.74 8.79 -8.87
C ARG A 54 -4.53 7.99 -10.14
N HIS A 55 -3.67 8.44 -11.02
CA HIS A 55 -3.38 7.77 -12.28
C HIS A 55 -2.50 6.54 -12.05
N GLU A 56 -1.47 6.67 -11.21
CA GLU A 56 -0.62 5.57 -10.81
C GLU A 56 -1.40 4.47 -10.08
N ALA A 57 -2.34 4.86 -9.19
CA ALA A 57 -3.21 3.92 -8.51
C ALA A 57 -4.10 3.13 -9.48
N GLU A 58 -4.65 3.77 -10.50
CA GLU A 58 -5.41 3.09 -11.56
C GLU A 58 -4.53 2.13 -12.37
N HIS A 59 -3.33 2.55 -12.75
CA HIS A 59 -2.37 1.69 -13.46
C HIS A 59 -1.95 0.48 -12.64
N PHE A 60 -1.62 0.68 -11.36
CA PHE A 60 -1.31 -0.42 -10.45
C PHE A 60 -2.47 -1.43 -10.38
N LEU A 61 -3.70 -0.96 -10.22
CA LEU A 61 -4.87 -1.83 -10.13
C LEU A 61 -5.17 -2.57 -11.44
N LEU A 62 -4.86 -1.98 -12.59
CA LEU A 62 -4.94 -2.68 -13.88
C LEU A 62 -3.88 -3.80 -13.99
N GLU A 63 -2.65 -3.57 -13.51
CA GLU A 63 -1.63 -4.62 -13.41
C GLU A 63 -2.04 -5.72 -12.43
N VAL A 64 -2.66 -5.37 -11.31
CA VAL A 64 -3.23 -6.35 -10.37
C VAL A 64 -4.27 -7.22 -11.08
N ARG A 65 -5.17 -6.62 -11.86
CA ARG A 65 -6.15 -7.38 -12.65
C ARG A 65 -5.51 -8.31 -13.67
N ARG A 66 -4.44 -7.87 -14.33
CA ARG A 66 -3.71 -8.69 -15.30
C ARG A 66 -3.16 -9.96 -14.67
N VAL A 67 -2.55 -9.85 -13.48
CA VAL A 67 -1.91 -11.02 -12.85
C VAL A 67 -2.88 -11.91 -12.09
N LEU A 68 -4.01 -11.39 -11.61
CA LEU A 68 -5.02 -12.18 -10.92
C LEU A 68 -5.77 -13.11 -11.88
N VAL A 69 -5.96 -14.35 -11.45
CA VAL A 69 -6.87 -15.29 -12.14
C VAL A 69 -8.30 -14.77 -12.14
N PRO A 70 -9.19 -15.22 -13.05
CA PRO A 70 -10.63 -14.96 -12.94
C PRO A 70 -11.16 -15.42 -11.57
N ASN A 71 -11.92 -14.57 -10.90
CA ASN A 71 -12.37 -14.71 -9.51
C ASN A 71 -11.25 -14.66 -8.45
N GLY A 72 -10.02 -14.33 -8.82
CA GLY A 72 -8.95 -14.01 -7.86
C GLY A 72 -9.29 -12.79 -7.03
N VAL A 73 -8.75 -12.71 -5.82
CA VAL A 73 -9.10 -11.68 -4.84
C VAL A 73 -7.97 -10.67 -4.69
N ILE A 74 -8.29 -9.38 -4.81
CA ILE A 74 -7.45 -8.32 -4.26
C ILE A 74 -7.90 -8.01 -2.84
N ARG A 75 -6.93 -7.92 -1.90
CA ARG A 75 -7.12 -7.34 -0.58
C ARG A 75 -6.25 -6.11 -0.45
N VAL A 76 -6.87 -5.00 -0.04
CA VAL A 76 -6.21 -3.70 0.18
C VAL A 76 -6.39 -3.30 1.64
N ALA A 77 -5.29 -2.98 2.32
CA ALA A 77 -5.28 -2.33 3.61
C ALA A 77 -4.55 -1.00 3.49
N LEU A 78 -5.14 0.09 3.95
CA LEU A 78 -4.56 1.43 3.88
C LEU A 78 -5.15 2.36 4.94
N PRO A 79 -4.52 3.53 5.22
CA PRO A 79 -5.02 4.48 6.21
C PRO A 79 -6.45 4.91 5.88
N ASP A 80 -7.35 4.82 6.86
CA ASP A 80 -8.76 5.20 6.73
C ASP A 80 -8.95 6.69 6.98
N LEU A 81 -9.22 7.44 5.93
CA LEU A 81 -9.55 8.86 6.05
C LEU A 81 -10.70 9.10 7.06
N ARG A 82 -11.67 8.20 7.10
CA ARG A 82 -12.81 8.31 8.01
C ARG A 82 -12.37 8.28 9.48
N PHE A 83 -11.45 7.39 9.84
CA PHE A 83 -10.87 7.32 11.18
C PHE A 83 -10.22 8.66 11.60
N HIS A 84 -9.43 9.27 10.71
CA HIS A 84 -8.79 10.56 10.97
C HIS A 84 -9.81 11.70 11.11
N VAL A 85 -10.85 11.73 10.27
CA VAL A 85 -11.94 12.71 10.35
C VAL A 85 -12.72 12.56 11.65
N GLU A 86 -13.06 11.34 12.07
CA GLU A 86 -13.77 11.08 13.31
C GLU A 86 -12.97 11.53 14.55
N ASN A 87 -11.63 11.35 14.53
CA ASN A 87 -10.76 11.86 15.59
C ASN A 87 -10.72 13.40 15.60
N TYR A 88 -10.56 14.04 14.46
CA TYR A 88 -10.63 15.50 14.35
C TYR A 88 -11.94 16.08 14.90
N LEU A 89 -13.07 15.43 14.60
CA LEU A 89 -14.38 15.87 15.11
C LEU A 89 -14.52 15.76 16.64
N LYS A 90 -13.75 14.88 17.29
CA LYS A 90 -13.70 14.76 18.75
C LYS A 90 -12.78 15.81 19.39
N ASP A 91 -11.61 16.00 18.82
CA ASP A 91 -10.52 16.74 19.46
C ASP A 91 -10.45 18.20 18.97
N ALA A 92 -11.04 18.51 17.80
CA ALA A 92 -11.04 19.82 17.14
C ALA A 92 -9.64 20.41 16.91
N ASP A 93 -8.60 19.56 16.85
CA ASP A 93 -7.22 19.97 16.62
C ASP A 93 -6.87 19.79 15.12
N ALA A 94 -6.86 20.92 14.39
CA ALA A 94 -6.59 20.91 12.95
C ALA A 94 -5.13 20.56 12.63
N ASP A 95 -4.18 20.96 13.48
CA ASP A 95 -2.76 20.67 13.24
C ASP A 95 -2.49 19.16 13.42
N ALA A 96 -2.99 18.58 14.52
CA ALA A 96 -2.90 17.13 14.73
C ALA A 96 -3.60 16.33 13.62
N PHE A 97 -4.74 16.82 13.11
CA PHE A 97 -5.43 16.19 11.99
C PHE A 97 -4.55 16.17 10.72
N VAL A 98 -4.01 17.34 10.31
CA VAL A 98 -3.18 17.44 9.11
C VAL A 98 -1.90 16.60 9.24
N GLU A 99 -1.26 16.62 10.43
CA GLU A 99 -0.09 15.78 10.70
C GLU A 99 -0.42 14.27 10.58
N SER A 100 -1.58 13.84 11.10
CA SER A 100 -2.00 12.44 11.06
C SER A 100 -2.24 11.89 9.65
N LEU A 101 -2.53 12.76 8.69
CA LEU A 101 -2.73 12.37 7.29
C LEU A 101 -1.42 12.09 6.53
N TYR A 102 -0.26 12.49 7.08
CA TYR A 102 1.05 12.35 6.42
C TYR A 102 1.11 12.95 5.00
N VAL A 103 0.31 13.98 4.72
CA VAL A 103 0.25 14.65 3.41
C VAL A 103 1.26 15.80 3.27
N THR A 104 1.95 16.16 4.34
CA THR A 104 2.94 17.25 4.36
C THR A 104 4.35 16.69 4.23
N SER A 105 5.12 17.21 3.27
CA SER A 105 6.55 16.94 3.17
C SER A 105 7.34 18.09 3.79
N PRO A 106 8.28 17.82 4.70
CA PRO A 106 9.27 18.81 5.09
C PRO A 106 10.04 19.28 3.85
N LYS A 107 10.23 20.59 3.70
CA LYS A 107 11.10 21.09 2.64
C LYS A 107 12.50 20.50 2.80
N ALA A 108 13.05 19.95 1.73
CA ALA A 108 14.42 19.47 1.73
C ALA A 108 15.40 20.64 1.89
N ASP A 109 15.94 20.82 3.11
CA ASP A 109 16.88 21.88 3.46
C ASP A 109 18.32 21.39 3.21
N GLY A 110 18.78 21.51 1.96
CA GLY A 110 20.16 21.22 1.62
C GLY A 110 20.33 20.23 0.44
N VAL A 111 21.57 20.18 -0.07
CA VAL A 111 21.92 19.35 -1.24
C VAL A 111 21.79 17.86 -0.93
N ILE A 112 22.13 17.46 0.30
CA ILE A 112 22.10 16.05 0.74
C ILE A 112 20.65 15.56 0.84
N ASP A 113 19.73 16.38 1.35
CA ASP A 113 18.32 16.01 1.47
C ASP A 113 17.63 16.00 0.11
N LYS A 114 17.99 16.93 -0.76
CA LYS A 114 17.56 16.89 -2.19
C LYS A 114 18.06 15.64 -2.91
N LEU A 115 19.28 15.20 -2.63
CA LEU A 115 19.84 13.97 -3.21
C LEU A 115 19.17 12.72 -2.64
N LYS A 116 18.87 12.69 -1.35
CA LYS A 116 18.06 11.63 -0.72
C LYS A 116 16.67 11.56 -1.31
N PHE A 117 16.03 12.72 -1.48
CA PHE A 117 14.70 12.85 -2.10
C PHE A 117 14.68 12.28 -3.52
N LEU A 118 15.69 12.60 -4.34
CA LEU A 118 15.87 12.04 -5.68
C LEU A 118 16.10 10.51 -5.71
N LEU A 119 16.75 9.96 -4.66
CA LEU A 119 17.10 8.54 -4.60
C LEU A 119 16.05 7.65 -3.93
N VAL A 120 15.27 8.19 -3.01
CA VAL A 120 14.33 7.42 -2.18
C VAL A 120 12.88 7.75 -2.51
N GLY A 121 12.63 8.86 -3.20
CA GLY A 121 11.29 9.37 -3.48
C GLY A 121 10.62 10.05 -2.29
N GLU A 122 9.43 10.56 -2.51
CA GLU A 122 8.59 11.13 -1.46
C GLU A 122 7.97 10.01 -0.60
N ARG A 123 7.90 10.26 0.72
CA ARG A 123 7.32 9.29 1.68
C ARG A 123 6.02 9.80 2.31
N HIS A 124 5.39 10.78 1.69
CA HIS A 124 4.10 11.29 2.14
C HIS A 124 2.95 10.65 1.36
N HIS A 125 1.74 10.76 1.91
CA HIS A 125 0.56 10.29 1.23
C HIS A 125 0.18 11.28 0.12
N LEU A 126 0.03 10.79 -1.10
CA LEU A 126 -0.45 11.58 -2.25
C LEU A 126 -1.97 11.57 -2.31
N TRP A 127 -2.60 10.53 -1.75
CA TRP A 127 -4.06 10.42 -1.71
C TRP A 127 -4.54 9.69 -0.47
N MET A 128 -5.65 10.17 0.09
CA MET A 128 -6.31 9.49 1.21
C MET A 128 -7.62 8.84 0.75
N TYR A 129 -7.89 7.67 1.29
CA TYR A 129 -9.08 6.89 0.98
C TYR A 129 -9.92 6.65 2.23
N ASP A 130 -11.23 6.54 2.04
CA ASP A 130 -12.14 5.81 2.91
C ASP A 130 -12.60 4.52 2.21
N GLY A 131 -13.29 3.65 2.92
CA GLY A 131 -13.76 2.39 2.35
C GLY A 131 -14.64 2.57 1.11
N GLN A 132 -15.49 3.60 1.07
CA GLN A 132 -16.37 3.85 -0.06
C GLN A 132 -15.61 4.37 -1.29
N SER A 133 -14.67 5.29 -1.11
CA SER A 133 -13.86 5.83 -2.20
C SER A 133 -12.98 4.76 -2.82
N LEU A 134 -12.45 3.85 -2.00
CA LEU A 134 -11.68 2.70 -2.47
C LEU A 134 -12.55 1.70 -3.24
N CYS A 135 -13.75 1.37 -2.73
CA CYS A 135 -14.69 0.54 -3.47
C CYS A 135 -15.05 1.14 -4.84
N ARG A 136 -15.32 2.47 -4.91
CA ARG A 136 -15.58 3.14 -6.20
C ARG A 136 -14.39 3.05 -7.16
N LEU A 137 -13.16 3.19 -6.65
CA LEU A 137 -11.95 3.06 -7.47
C LEU A 137 -11.82 1.64 -8.03
N LEU A 138 -12.00 0.61 -7.20
CA LEU A 138 -11.96 -0.78 -7.62
C LEU A 138 -13.01 -1.10 -8.69
N CYS A 139 -14.27 -0.65 -8.49
CA CYS A 139 -15.30 -0.77 -9.53
C CYS A 139 -14.91 -0.06 -10.84
N LYS A 140 -14.37 1.17 -10.75
CA LYS A 140 -13.97 1.96 -11.92
C LYS A 140 -12.95 1.21 -12.80
N VAL A 141 -12.01 0.50 -12.18
CA VAL A 141 -11.00 -0.26 -12.91
C VAL A 141 -11.45 -1.69 -13.27
N GLY A 142 -12.68 -2.07 -12.92
CA GLY A 142 -13.32 -3.31 -13.37
C GLY A 142 -13.27 -4.48 -12.41
N PHE A 143 -12.95 -4.25 -11.13
CA PHE A 143 -13.17 -5.27 -10.09
C PHE A 143 -14.67 -5.39 -9.75
N GLY A 144 -15.10 -6.61 -9.41
CA GLY A 144 -16.44 -6.91 -8.95
C GLY A 144 -16.55 -7.01 -7.43
N ASP A 145 -17.77 -6.78 -6.91
CA ASP A 145 -18.15 -7.03 -5.52
C ASP A 145 -17.20 -6.48 -4.46
N PRO A 146 -16.77 -5.20 -4.54
CA PRO A 146 -15.88 -4.64 -3.55
C PRO A 146 -16.59 -4.49 -2.20
N ARG A 147 -15.98 -5.00 -1.13
CA ARG A 147 -16.52 -5.03 0.22
C ARG A 147 -15.54 -4.45 1.22
N VAL A 148 -16.03 -3.51 2.03
CA VAL A 148 -15.33 -3.07 3.24
C VAL A 148 -15.49 -4.15 4.30
N LEU A 149 -14.39 -4.57 4.91
CA LEU A 149 -14.35 -5.63 5.90
C LEU A 149 -13.85 -5.11 7.25
N GLU A 150 -14.30 -5.72 8.32
CA GLU A 150 -13.73 -5.52 9.65
C GLU A 150 -12.31 -6.10 9.73
N ALA A 151 -11.49 -5.53 10.62
CA ALA A 151 -10.18 -6.08 10.92
C ALA A 151 -10.26 -7.58 11.30
N GLY A 152 -9.37 -8.38 10.76
CA GLY A 152 -9.35 -9.83 10.99
C GLY A 152 -10.37 -10.63 10.17
N LYS A 153 -11.23 -9.97 9.37
CA LYS A 153 -12.19 -10.64 8.48
C LYS A 153 -11.66 -10.68 7.06
N THR A 154 -12.03 -11.74 6.32
CA THR A 154 -11.65 -11.92 4.91
C THR A 154 -12.65 -12.82 4.19
N THR A 155 -12.79 -12.65 2.88
CA THR A 155 -13.51 -13.56 1.99
C THR A 155 -12.57 -14.63 1.38
N ILE A 156 -11.26 -14.48 1.57
CA ILE A 156 -10.25 -15.43 1.10
C ILE A 156 -10.39 -16.75 1.87
N GLN A 157 -10.62 -17.84 1.14
CA GLN A 157 -10.88 -19.16 1.76
C GLN A 157 -9.69 -19.68 2.58
N SER A 158 -8.46 -19.41 2.14
CA SER A 158 -7.24 -19.89 2.79
C SER A 158 -6.24 -18.74 2.94
N PRO A 159 -6.47 -17.80 3.88
CA PRO A 159 -5.65 -16.60 4.01
C PRO A 159 -4.22 -16.89 4.50
N GLY A 160 -3.95 -18.08 5.01
CA GLY A 160 -2.60 -18.49 5.43
C GLY A 160 -2.05 -17.58 6.53
N LYS A 161 -0.91 -16.92 6.24
CA LYS A 161 -0.21 -16.01 7.16
C LYS A 161 -0.43 -14.53 6.82
N LEU A 162 -1.46 -14.18 6.04
CA LEU A 162 -1.79 -12.79 5.77
C LEU A 162 -2.13 -12.07 7.08
N ASP A 163 -1.58 -10.88 7.27
CA ASP A 163 -2.00 -10.02 8.37
C ASP A 163 -3.35 -9.38 8.02
N LEU A 164 -4.40 -9.91 8.62
CA LEU A 164 -5.77 -9.45 8.38
C LEU A 164 -6.16 -8.24 9.24
N ALA A 165 -5.30 -7.82 10.16
CA ALA A 165 -5.55 -6.75 11.12
C ALA A 165 -4.41 -5.74 11.22
N GLU A 166 -3.60 -5.59 10.15
CA GLU A 166 -2.44 -4.72 10.16
C GLU A 166 -2.84 -3.25 10.42
N ARG A 167 -2.13 -2.63 11.37
CA ARG A 167 -2.31 -1.23 11.78
C ARG A 167 -3.74 -0.85 12.16
N VAL A 168 -4.47 -1.73 12.83
CA VAL A 168 -5.73 -1.38 13.49
C VAL A 168 -5.42 -0.44 14.67
N PRO A 169 -6.23 0.64 14.91
CA PRO A 169 -7.55 0.93 14.32
C PRO A 169 -7.53 1.86 13.09
N GLU A 170 -6.38 2.34 12.65
CA GLU A 170 -6.26 3.40 11.64
C GLU A 170 -6.39 2.92 10.18
N SER A 171 -6.57 1.60 9.96
CA SER A 171 -6.65 1.04 8.60
C SER A 171 -8.08 0.64 8.22
N VAL A 172 -8.43 0.89 6.96
CA VAL A 172 -9.58 0.31 6.28
C VAL A 172 -9.14 -0.91 5.46
N PHE A 173 -9.96 -1.95 5.45
CA PHE A 173 -9.74 -3.19 4.70
C PHE A 173 -10.82 -3.34 3.65
N VAL A 174 -10.40 -3.53 2.39
CA VAL A 174 -11.33 -3.77 1.28
C VAL A 174 -10.86 -4.97 0.49
N GLU A 175 -11.79 -5.85 0.13
CA GLU A 175 -11.58 -6.93 -0.81
C GLU A 175 -12.47 -6.77 -2.03
N ALA A 176 -12.00 -7.22 -3.20
CA ALA A 176 -12.77 -7.26 -4.43
C ALA A 176 -12.32 -8.43 -5.31
N ILE A 177 -13.15 -8.81 -6.27
CA ILE A 177 -12.96 -9.97 -7.14
C ILE A 177 -12.55 -9.50 -8.53
N ASN A 178 -11.57 -10.15 -9.15
CA ASN A 178 -11.22 -9.95 -10.55
C ASN A 178 -12.28 -10.64 -11.44
N LEU A 179 -13.02 -9.83 -12.22
CA LEU A 179 -14.06 -10.32 -13.16
C LEU A 179 -13.45 -10.75 -14.48
#